data_9c70cbfdbac9e400a35667897e85de45
#
_entry.id   9c70cbfdbac9e400a35667897e85de45
#
_cell.length_a   1.000
_cell.length_b   1.000
_cell.length_c   1.000
_cell.angle_alpha   90.00
_cell.angle_beta   90.00
_cell.angle_gamma   90.00
#
_symmetry.space_group_name_H-M   'P 1'
#
loop_
_entity.id
_entity.type
_entity.pdbx_description
1 polymer ?
#
loop_
_entity_poly.entity_id
_entity_poly.type
_entity_poly.pdbx_seq_one_letter_code
_entity_poly.pdbx_strand_id
1 'polypeptide(L)'
;ENRSFTSFLSIVRIHRSLQWISIRYIQLGQPATTLSGGEAQRVKLASELARRSTGKTLYILDEPTTGLHTADIHQLLDVLQRLVDGGDTVVVIEHNLDVIKTADYLIDLGPEGGNRGGTIVAKGTPEDITKVKASYTGQFLKPLLEEGKRLNKRDA
;
A
#
# COMPACT_ATOMS: atom_id res chain seq x y z
N GLU A 1 -1.98 34.38 19.25
CA GLU A 1 -0.59 33.83 19.13
C GLU A 1 -0.52 32.32 18.89
N ASN A 2 -1.59 31.56 19.11
CA ASN A 2 -1.55 30.08 18.99
C ASN A 2 -1.71 29.50 17.57
N ARG A 3 -2.16 30.28 16.58
CA ARG A 3 -2.39 29.78 15.20
C ARG A 3 -1.11 29.53 14.42
N SER A 4 -0.05 30.29 14.67
CA SER A 4 1.23 30.18 13.94
C SER A 4 2.00 28.91 14.30
N PHE A 5 1.96 28.50 15.55
CA PHE A 5 2.66 27.31 16.07
C PHE A 5 1.98 26.01 15.58
N THR A 6 0.66 25.99 15.53
CA THR A 6 -0.11 24.84 15.04
C THR A 6 0.11 24.61 13.55
N SER A 7 0.20 25.68 12.76
CA SER A 7 0.49 25.60 11.32
C SER A 7 1.91 25.07 11.05
N PHE A 8 2.91 25.50 11.83
CA PHE A 8 4.29 25.03 11.69
C PHE A 8 4.41 23.53 12.02
N LEU A 9 3.79 23.08 13.12
CA LEU A 9 3.77 21.65 13.49
C LEU A 9 3.07 20.79 12.44
N SER A 10 2.02 21.29 11.80
CA SER A 10 1.32 20.59 10.72
C SER A 10 2.22 20.45 9.49
N ILE A 11 2.95 21.50 9.10
CA ILE A 11 3.90 21.45 7.97
C ILE A 11 5.03 20.44 8.26
N VAL A 12 5.60 20.44 9.45
CA VAL A 12 6.65 19.48 9.84
C VAL A 12 6.15 18.04 9.82
N ARG A 13 4.93 17.79 10.28
CA ARG A 13 4.30 16.45 10.22
C ARG A 13 4.08 16.00 8.79
N ILE A 14 3.53 16.84 7.93
CA ILE A 14 3.33 16.54 6.50
C ILE A 14 4.68 16.26 5.84
N HIS A 15 5.70 17.08 6.08
CA HIS A 15 7.03 16.89 5.51
C HIS A 15 7.66 15.55 5.93
N ARG A 16 7.55 15.15 7.19
CA ARG A 16 7.98 13.82 7.66
C ARG A 16 7.21 12.68 6.97
N SER A 17 5.89 12.84 6.84
CA SER A 17 5.05 11.83 6.18
C SER A 17 5.39 11.71 4.68
N LEU A 18 5.72 12.82 4.00
CA LEU A 18 6.19 12.81 2.60
C LEU A 18 7.51 12.05 2.43
N GLN A 19 8.42 12.13 3.40
CA GLN A 19 9.67 11.37 3.38
C GLN A 19 9.42 9.86 3.48
N TRP A 20 8.41 9.43 4.25
CA TRP A 20 8.06 8.02 4.44
C TRP A 20 7.45 7.36 3.20
N ILE A 21 6.84 8.13 2.31
CA ILE A 21 6.20 7.63 1.09
C ILE A 21 6.99 7.96 -0.19
N SER A 22 8.31 8.19 -0.01
CA SER A 22 9.28 8.39 -1.12
C SER A 22 8.97 9.52 -2.08
N ILE A 23 8.30 10.57 -1.61
CA ILE A 23 8.04 11.77 -2.39
C ILE A 23 9.06 12.84 -1.98
N ARG A 24 10.31 12.67 -2.42
CA ARG A 24 11.41 13.59 -2.04
C ARG A 24 11.58 14.78 -3.00
N TYR A 25 10.95 14.74 -4.17
CA TYR A 25 11.16 15.71 -5.26
C TYR A 25 10.00 16.69 -5.44
N ILE A 26 8.91 16.58 -4.69
CA ILE A 26 7.80 17.54 -4.74
C ILE A 26 8.24 18.86 -4.13
N GLN A 27 8.03 19.93 -4.90
CA GLN A 27 8.28 21.30 -4.45
C GLN A 27 7.02 21.91 -3.83
N LEU A 28 7.21 22.71 -2.78
CA LEU A 28 6.11 23.50 -2.20
C LEU A 28 5.59 24.49 -3.26
N GLY A 29 4.28 24.47 -3.48
CA GLY A 29 3.64 25.31 -4.50
C GLY A 29 3.55 24.65 -5.88
N GLN A 30 4.04 23.41 -6.06
CA GLN A 30 3.88 22.68 -7.31
C GLN A 30 2.40 22.44 -7.61
N PRO A 31 1.92 22.73 -8.85
CA PRO A 31 0.54 22.44 -9.23
C PRO A 31 0.23 20.95 -9.17
N ALA A 32 -0.93 20.57 -8.61
CA ALA A 32 -1.35 19.16 -8.49
C ALA A 32 -1.47 18.46 -9.86
N THR A 33 -1.72 19.21 -10.92
CA THR A 33 -1.81 18.71 -12.31
C THR A 33 -0.49 18.21 -12.88
N THR A 34 0.64 18.50 -12.23
CA THR A 34 1.97 18.02 -12.64
C THR A 34 2.33 16.68 -11.99
N LEU A 35 1.49 16.18 -11.10
CA LEU A 35 1.69 14.91 -10.40
C LEU A 35 1.06 13.76 -11.20
N SER A 36 1.73 12.63 -11.24
CA SER A 36 1.11 11.36 -11.67
C SER A 36 0.00 10.93 -10.70
N GLY A 37 -0.90 10.06 -11.13
CA GLY A 37 -1.97 9.54 -10.26
C GLY A 37 -1.44 8.92 -8.97
N GLY A 38 -0.39 8.10 -9.05
CA GLY A 38 0.24 7.50 -7.88
C GLY A 38 0.90 8.52 -6.95
N GLU A 39 1.53 9.57 -7.50
CA GLU A 39 2.10 10.65 -6.69
C GLU A 39 1.01 11.45 -5.96
N ALA A 40 -0.07 11.77 -6.64
CA ALA A 40 -1.19 12.49 -6.04
C ALA A 40 -1.83 11.65 -4.90
N GLN A 41 -2.01 10.35 -5.08
CA GLN A 41 -2.48 9.45 -4.01
C GLN A 41 -1.53 9.45 -2.81
N ARG A 42 -0.22 9.33 -3.03
CA ARG A 42 0.77 9.33 -1.97
C ARG A 42 0.82 10.67 -1.21
N VAL A 43 0.70 11.80 -1.89
CA VAL A 43 0.58 13.12 -1.23
C VAL A 43 -0.64 13.17 -0.32
N LYS A 44 -1.78 12.67 -0.82
CA LYS A 44 -3.00 12.59 -0.02
C LYS A 44 -2.81 11.66 1.18
N LEU A 45 -2.20 10.49 0.98
CA LEU A 45 -1.89 9.55 2.05
C LEU A 45 -0.97 10.17 3.10
N ALA A 46 0.09 10.91 2.69
CA ALA A 46 0.95 11.63 3.62
C ALA A 46 0.19 12.64 4.47
N SER A 47 -0.75 13.36 3.87
CA SER A 47 -1.57 14.33 4.60
C SER A 47 -2.52 13.66 5.60
N GLU A 48 -3.07 12.49 5.27
CA GLU A 48 -3.88 11.69 6.20
C GLU A 48 -3.04 11.13 7.36
N LEU A 49 -1.85 10.60 7.07
CA LEU A 49 -0.90 10.13 8.10
C LEU A 49 -0.43 11.22 9.05
N ALA A 50 -0.40 12.48 8.60
CA ALA A 50 -0.09 13.62 9.46
C ALA A 50 -1.22 13.92 10.46
N ARG A 51 -2.42 13.40 10.23
CA ARG A 51 -3.56 13.49 11.15
C ARG A 51 -3.48 12.39 12.21
N ARG A 52 -4.19 12.58 13.30
CA ARG A 52 -4.34 11.53 14.31
C ARG A 52 -5.35 10.52 13.79
N SER A 53 -4.96 9.25 13.68
CA SER A 53 -5.89 8.15 13.35
C SER A 53 -7.03 8.10 14.36
N THR A 54 -8.23 7.86 13.87
CA THR A 54 -9.44 7.63 14.70
C THR A 54 -9.75 6.15 14.85
N GLY A 55 -9.04 5.27 14.14
CA GLY A 55 -9.28 3.83 14.09
C GLY A 55 -10.62 3.44 13.44
N LYS A 56 -11.19 4.32 12.61
CA LYS A 56 -12.52 4.13 11.97
C LYS A 56 -12.53 4.59 10.51
N THR A 57 -11.37 4.70 9.87
CA THR A 57 -11.24 5.16 8.49
C THR A 57 -11.08 3.95 7.57
N LEU A 58 -11.72 3.98 6.41
CA LEU A 58 -11.49 3.08 5.30
C LEU A 58 -10.66 3.82 4.24
N TYR A 59 -9.47 3.32 3.98
CA TYR A 59 -8.61 3.78 2.89
C TYR A 59 -8.76 2.82 1.71
N ILE A 60 -9.01 3.36 0.52
CA ILE A 60 -9.03 2.60 -0.73
C ILE A 60 -7.95 3.20 -1.63
N LEU A 61 -6.96 2.40 -1.98
CA LEU A 61 -5.80 2.78 -2.78
C LEU A 61 -5.80 1.96 -4.07
N ASP A 62 -5.65 2.65 -5.19
CA ASP A 62 -5.61 2.05 -6.52
C ASP A 62 -4.20 2.17 -7.09
N GLU A 63 -3.53 1.03 -7.28
CA GLU A 63 -2.14 0.90 -7.75
C GLU A 63 -1.15 1.88 -7.09
N PRO A 64 -1.08 1.97 -5.75
CA PRO A 64 -0.26 2.97 -5.07
C PRO A 64 1.25 2.76 -5.29
N THR A 65 1.69 1.59 -5.80
CA THR A 65 3.10 1.31 -6.10
C THR A 65 3.54 1.79 -7.47
N THR A 66 2.62 2.32 -8.31
CA THR A 66 2.95 2.79 -9.66
C THR A 66 4.07 3.83 -9.62
N GLY A 67 5.15 3.55 -10.37
CA GLY A 67 6.33 4.42 -10.46
C GLY A 67 7.26 4.40 -9.24
N LEU A 68 7.10 3.45 -8.31
CA LEU A 68 7.99 3.26 -7.16
C LEU A 68 9.09 2.25 -7.45
N HIS A 69 10.27 2.49 -6.91
CA HIS A 69 11.31 1.48 -6.78
C HIS A 69 11.00 0.51 -5.62
N THR A 70 11.58 -0.69 -5.64
CA THR A 70 11.35 -1.71 -4.62
C THR A 70 11.58 -1.20 -3.19
N ALA A 71 12.63 -0.41 -2.96
CA ALA A 71 12.91 0.18 -1.63
C ALA A 71 11.77 1.12 -1.16
N ASP A 72 11.15 1.84 -2.10
CA ASP A 72 10.06 2.76 -1.81
C ASP A 72 8.75 2.02 -1.52
N ILE A 73 8.56 0.84 -2.13
CA ILE A 73 7.43 -0.05 -1.85
C ILE A 73 7.45 -0.50 -0.39
N HIS A 74 8.61 -0.89 0.14
CA HIS A 74 8.72 -1.25 1.54
C HIS A 74 8.35 -0.10 2.48
N GLN A 75 8.78 1.12 2.19
CA GLN A 75 8.38 2.29 2.96
C GLN A 75 6.88 2.55 2.91
N LEU A 76 6.25 2.37 1.73
CA LEU A 76 4.80 2.46 1.59
C LEU A 76 4.09 1.40 2.44
N LEU A 77 4.55 0.14 2.41
CA LEU A 77 3.98 -0.94 3.23
C LEU A 77 4.07 -0.65 4.72
N ASP A 78 5.20 -0.14 5.22
CA ASP A 78 5.34 0.28 6.63
C ASP A 78 4.31 1.34 7.02
N VAL A 79 4.01 2.22 6.09
CA VAL A 79 3.02 3.28 6.29
C VAL A 79 1.61 2.70 6.36
N LEU A 80 1.25 1.82 5.42
CA LEU A 80 -0.06 1.16 5.40
C LEU A 80 -0.26 0.30 6.65
N GLN A 81 0.77 -0.42 7.09
CA GLN A 81 0.73 -1.20 8.31
C GLN A 81 0.44 -0.34 9.54
N ARG A 82 1.04 0.85 9.65
CA ARG A 82 0.74 1.79 10.76
C ARG A 82 -0.70 2.27 10.79
N LEU A 83 -1.36 2.42 9.63
CA LEU A 83 -2.77 2.73 9.57
C LEU A 83 -3.61 1.57 10.12
N VAL A 84 -3.29 0.35 9.70
CA VAL A 84 -3.97 -0.88 10.17
C VAL A 84 -3.75 -1.06 11.68
N ASP A 85 -2.52 -0.90 12.17
CA ASP A 85 -2.20 -0.97 13.61
C ASP A 85 -2.94 0.10 14.42
N GLY A 86 -3.23 1.24 13.79
CA GLY A 86 -4.07 2.31 14.36
C GLY A 86 -5.57 2.00 14.39
N GLY A 87 -5.99 0.84 13.87
CA GLY A 87 -7.38 0.39 13.82
C GLY A 87 -8.14 0.80 12.55
N ASP A 88 -7.47 1.43 11.59
CA ASP A 88 -8.07 1.77 10.30
C ASP A 88 -8.09 0.54 9.37
N THR A 89 -8.98 0.56 8.37
CA THR A 89 -9.05 -0.48 7.34
C THR A 89 -8.41 0.02 6.05
N VAL A 90 -7.53 -0.78 5.46
CA VAL A 90 -6.86 -0.46 4.19
C VAL A 90 -7.21 -1.50 3.14
N VAL A 91 -7.78 -1.05 2.03
CA VAL A 91 -8.04 -1.85 0.82
C VAL A 91 -7.10 -1.35 -0.28
N VAL A 92 -6.33 -2.25 -0.84
CA VAL A 92 -5.37 -1.93 -1.90
C VAL A 92 -5.70 -2.74 -3.15
N ILE A 93 -5.85 -2.07 -4.28
CA ILE A 93 -5.97 -2.70 -5.59
C ILE A 93 -4.55 -2.73 -6.16
N GLU A 94 -3.97 -3.91 -6.31
CA GLU A 94 -2.56 -4.07 -6.69
C GLU A 94 -2.30 -5.36 -7.46
N HIS A 95 -1.24 -5.32 -8.28
CA HIS A 95 -0.68 -6.48 -8.97
C HIS A 95 0.78 -6.75 -8.56
N ASN A 96 1.37 -5.87 -7.73
CA ASN A 96 2.72 -6.04 -7.21
C ASN A 96 2.75 -7.14 -6.13
N LEU A 97 3.53 -8.19 -6.39
CA LEU A 97 3.61 -9.36 -5.50
C LEU A 97 4.23 -9.04 -4.14
N ASP A 98 5.09 -8.02 -4.03
CA ASP A 98 5.67 -7.61 -2.75
C ASP A 98 4.60 -7.00 -1.84
N VAL A 99 3.59 -6.33 -2.40
CA VAL A 99 2.42 -5.85 -1.66
C VAL A 99 1.47 -7.01 -1.35
N ILE A 100 1.15 -7.82 -2.37
CA ILE A 100 0.18 -8.91 -2.25
C ILE A 100 0.59 -9.90 -1.15
N LYS A 101 1.88 -10.27 -1.07
CA LYS A 101 2.37 -11.23 -0.06
C LYS A 101 2.26 -10.73 1.39
N THR A 102 2.10 -9.41 1.62
CA THR A 102 2.00 -8.80 2.96
C THR A 102 0.57 -8.57 3.41
N ALA A 103 -0.42 -8.81 2.55
CA ALA A 103 -1.81 -8.60 2.88
C ALA A 103 -2.33 -9.63 3.89
N ASP A 104 -3.21 -9.22 4.81
CA ASP A 104 -3.91 -10.12 5.72
C ASP A 104 -4.95 -10.96 5.00
N TYR A 105 -5.56 -10.39 3.96
CA TYR A 105 -6.62 -11.03 3.20
C TYR A 105 -6.61 -10.58 1.74
N LEU A 106 -6.77 -11.52 0.82
CA LEU A 106 -6.81 -11.30 -0.62
C LEU A 106 -8.17 -11.65 -1.21
N ILE A 107 -8.56 -10.90 -2.22
CA ILE A 107 -9.67 -11.21 -3.12
C ILE A 107 -9.09 -11.19 -4.53
N ASP A 108 -8.90 -12.38 -5.12
CA ASP A 108 -8.34 -12.54 -6.45
C ASP A 108 -9.46 -12.57 -7.50
N LEU A 109 -9.40 -11.64 -8.44
CA LEU A 109 -10.37 -11.45 -9.50
C LEU A 109 -9.79 -11.94 -10.83
N GLY A 110 -10.55 -12.69 -11.59
CA GLY A 110 -10.09 -13.19 -12.88
C GLY A 110 -11.07 -14.15 -13.55
N PRO A 111 -10.58 -15.10 -14.38
CA PRO A 111 -9.18 -15.24 -14.84
C PRO A 111 -8.78 -14.23 -15.92
N GLU A 112 -9.75 -13.61 -16.60
CA GLU A 112 -9.54 -12.66 -17.69
C GLU A 112 -10.17 -11.30 -17.39
N GLY A 113 -9.98 -10.33 -18.28
CA GLY A 113 -10.63 -9.01 -18.20
C GLY A 113 -11.90 -8.92 -19.06
N GLY A 114 -12.63 -7.80 -18.95
CA GLY A 114 -13.83 -7.52 -19.73
C GLY A 114 -14.99 -8.48 -19.41
N ASN A 115 -15.78 -8.83 -20.42
CA ASN A 115 -17.03 -9.62 -20.27
C ASN A 115 -16.80 -11.07 -19.79
N ARG A 116 -15.56 -11.57 -19.78
CA ARG A 116 -15.18 -12.93 -19.31
C ARG A 116 -14.37 -12.91 -18.01
N GLY A 117 -14.14 -11.75 -17.43
CA GLY A 117 -13.40 -11.55 -16.19
C GLY A 117 -14.24 -10.98 -15.06
N GLY A 118 -13.57 -10.56 -14.00
CA GLY A 118 -14.22 -9.88 -12.86
C GLY A 118 -14.98 -10.81 -11.92
N THR A 119 -14.78 -12.13 -12.01
CA THR A 119 -15.32 -13.09 -11.03
C THR A 119 -14.28 -13.34 -9.93
N ILE A 120 -14.75 -13.66 -8.74
CA ILE A 120 -13.84 -14.07 -7.65
C ILE A 120 -13.33 -15.46 -7.93
N VAL A 121 -12.03 -15.60 -8.22
CA VAL A 121 -11.35 -16.86 -8.44
C VAL A 121 -10.92 -17.50 -7.13
N ALA A 122 -10.43 -16.68 -6.21
CA ALA A 122 -9.97 -17.10 -4.89
C ALA A 122 -10.11 -15.96 -3.87
N LYS A 123 -10.24 -16.33 -2.60
CA LYS A 123 -10.22 -15.40 -1.47
C LYS A 123 -9.67 -16.09 -0.23
N GLY A 124 -8.96 -15.37 0.61
CA GLY A 124 -8.35 -15.87 1.84
C GLY A 124 -7.00 -15.22 2.12
N THR A 125 -6.20 -15.83 2.97
CA THR A 125 -4.83 -15.39 3.21
C THR A 125 -3.96 -15.61 1.97
N PRO A 126 -2.78 -14.96 1.86
CA PRO A 126 -1.82 -15.25 0.80
C PRO A 126 -1.53 -16.75 0.64
N GLU A 127 -1.37 -17.48 1.74
CA GLU A 127 -1.15 -18.91 1.75
C GLU A 127 -2.35 -19.72 1.21
N ASP A 128 -3.57 -19.28 1.45
CA ASP A 128 -4.78 -19.96 0.95
C ASP A 128 -4.91 -19.79 -0.55
N ILE A 129 -4.61 -18.58 -1.06
CA ILE A 129 -4.62 -18.30 -2.49
C ILE A 129 -3.64 -19.21 -3.26
N THR A 130 -2.46 -19.51 -2.69
CA THR A 130 -1.48 -20.41 -3.34
C THR A 130 -1.96 -21.85 -3.53
N LYS A 131 -3.00 -22.26 -2.83
CA LYS A 131 -3.59 -23.61 -2.92
C LYS A 131 -4.61 -23.71 -4.06
N VAL A 132 -5.10 -22.59 -4.58
CA VAL A 132 -6.13 -22.52 -5.62
C VAL A 132 -5.48 -22.56 -6.99
N LYS A 133 -5.59 -23.70 -7.68
CA LYS A 133 -4.95 -23.92 -8.99
C LYS A 133 -5.40 -22.95 -10.08
N ALA A 134 -6.62 -22.44 -10.00
CA ALA A 134 -7.18 -21.49 -10.95
C ALA A 134 -6.66 -20.05 -10.74
N SER A 135 -6.04 -19.75 -9.59
CA SER A 135 -5.49 -18.43 -9.28
C SER A 135 -4.10 -18.26 -9.91
N TYR A 136 -4.00 -17.38 -10.89
CA TYR A 136 -2.69 -16.98 -11.42
C TYR A 136 -1.87 -16.26 -10.34
N THR A 137 -2.49 -15.37 -9.58
CA THR A 137 -1.85 -14.70 -8.44
C THR A 137 -1.25 -15.70 -7.46
N GLY A 138 -1.99 -16.76 -7.13
CA GLY A 138 -1.52 -17.82 -6.24
C GLY A 138 -0.34 -18.61 -6.81
N GLN A 139 -0.31 -18.87 -8.12
CA GLN A 139 0.80 -19.57 -8.77
C GLN A 139 2.11 -18.76 -8.68
N PHE A 140 2.05 -17.43 -8.92
CA PHE A 140 3.23 -16.55 -8.81
C PHE A 140 3.63 -16.26 -7.37
N LEU A 141 2.67 -16.22 -6.45
CA LEU A 141 2.91 -15.92 -5.04
C LEU A 141 3.59 -17.09 -4.30
N LYS A 142 3.28 -18.34 -4.70
CA LYS A 142 3.74 -19.55 -4.04
C LYS A 142 5.27 -19.62 -3.88
N PRO A 143 6.10 -19.44 -4.92
CA PRO A 143 7.56 -19.51 -4.78
C PRO A 143 8.11 -18.42 -3.84
N LEU A 144 7.53 -17.22 -3.85
CA LEU A 144 7.96 -16.12 -3.01
C LEU A 144 7.71 -16.40 -1.52
N LEU A 145 6.56 -16.97 -1.18
CA LEU A 145 6.25 -17.35 0.20
C LEU A 145 7.10 -18.52 0.68
N GLU A 146 7.43 -19.48 -0.20
CA GLU A 146 8.32 -20.59 0.13
C GLU A 146 9.75 -20.12 0.36
N GLU A 147 10.25 -19.19 -0.45
CA GLU A 147 11.57 -18.59 -0.27
C GLU A 147 11.68 -17.80 1.04
N GLY A 148 10.69 -16.96 1.35
CA GLY A 148 10.62 -16.24 2.62
C GLY A 148 10.67 -17.17 3.84
N LYS A 149 9.97 -18.30 3.79
CA LYS A 149 9.99 -19.32 4.85
C LYS A 149 11.36 -20.02 4.97
N ARG A 150 12.10 -20.18 3.87
CA ARG A 150 13.47 -20.76 3.89
C ARG A 150 14.48 -19.80 4.50
N LEU A 151 14.38 -18.50 4.19
CA LEU A 151 15.26 -17.49 4.75
C LEU A 151 15.07 -17.37 6.27
N ASN A 152 13.83 -17.23 6.73
CA ASN A 152 13.52 -17.13 8.15
C ASN A 152 13.96 -18.37 8.98
N LYS A 153 14.08 -19.54 8.36
CA LYS A 153 14.59 -20.76 9.03
C LYS A 153 16.11 -20.82 9.13
N ARG A 154 16.84 -19.99 8.35
CA ARG A 154 18.30 -19.93 8.41
C ARG A 154 18.81 -18.96 9.47
N ASP A 155 17.97 -18.00 9.84
CA ASP A 155 18.29 -16.92 10.79
C ASP A 155 17.77 -17.21 12.21
N ALA A 156 17.10 -18.38 12.41
CA ALA A 156 16.59 -18.88 13.70
C ALA A 156 17.44 -20.04 14.25
#